data_199cede0df5f5b6be653dcc26359b417
#
_entry.id   199cede0df5f5b6be653dcc26359b417
#
_cell.length_a   1.000
_cell.length_b   1.000
_cell.length_c   1.000
_cell.angle_alpha   90.00
_cell.angle_beta   90.00
_cell.angle_gamma   90.00
#
_symmetry.space_group_name_H-M   'P 1'
#
loop_
_entity.id
_entity.type
_entity.pdbx_description
1 polymer ?
#
loop_
_entity_poly.entity_id
_entity_poly.type
_entity_poly.pdbx_seq_one_letter_code
_entity_poly.pdbx_strand_id
1 'polypeptide(L)'
;MLEIIKAIIYGIVEGITEWLPISSTGHLILVERLIPFQETSEGFFDMFDVVIQLGAILAVVVLFWNKIWPFYMKKNQQTKKGGIVRSKKDFTVGNVALSMDAFWMWVKIVVACIPAVVYGLLFDDAVSEAFKKEIGTSGVTLQ
;
A
#
# COMPACT_ATOMS: atom_id res chain seq x y z
N MET A 1 -27.11 4.00 9.30
CA MET A 1 -26.72 5.24 8.60
C MET A 1 -25.48 5.91 9.23
N LEU A 2 -25.43 6.03 10.54
CA LEU A 2 -24.30 6.66 11.23
C LEU A 2 -22.97 5.92 10.97
N GLU A 3 -22.96 4.58 11.00
CA GLU A 3 -21.77 3.76 10.77
C GLU A 3 -21.20 3.91 9.34
N ILE A 4 -22.06 4.13 8.34
CA ILE A 4 -21.62 4.40 6.96
C ILE A 4 -20.89 5.75 6.87
N ILE A 5 -21.40 6.76 7.58
CA ILE A 5 -20.75 8.08 7.62
C ILE A 5 -19.37 7.97 8.28
N LYS A 6 -19.28 7.23 9.39
CA LYS A 6 -18.00 6.94 10.04
C LYS A 6 -17.05 6.24 9.08
N ALA A 7 -17.48 5.18 8.42
CA ALA A 7 -16.66 4.46 7.43
C ALA A 7 -16.14 5.38 6.31
N ILE A 8 -16.96 6.33 5.84
CA ILE A 8 -16.53 7.33 4.86
C ILE A 8 -15.45 8.25 5.44
N ILE A 9 -15.59 8.70 6.69
CA ILE A 9 -14.58 9.54 7.35
C ILE A 9 -13.25 8.79 7.48
N TYR A 10 -13.28 7.55 7.94
CA TYR A 10 -12.08 6.70 8.01
C TYR A 10 -11.42 6.53 6.65
N GLY A 11 -12.19 6.24 5.59
CA GLY A 11 -11.67 6.11 4.23
C GLY A 11 -11.06 7.40 3.69
N ILE A 12 -11.59 8.57 4.06
CA ILE A 12 -11.01 9.87 3.69
C ILE A 12 -9.69 10.10 4.42
N VAL A 13 -9.65 9.81 5.73
CA VAL A 13 -8.41 9.95 6.52
C VAL A 13 -7.34 9.02 5.98
N GLU A 14 -7.66 7.75 5.75
CA GLU A 14 -6.74 6.75 5.17
C GLU A 14 -6.23 7.23 3.80
N GLY A 15 -7.14 7.60 2.90
CA GLY A 15 -6.78 8.07 1.56
C GLY A 15 -5.89 9.31 1.54
N ILE A 16 -5.95 10.18 2.54
CA ILE A 16 -5.06 11.34 2.67
C ILE A 16 -3.73 10.94 3.30
N THR A 17 -3.75 10.17 4.38
CA THR A 17 -2.57 9.86 5.18
C THR A 17 -1.66 8.85 4.49
N GLU A 18 -2.20 7.96 3.64
CA GLU A 18 -1.42 7.01 2.86
C GLU A 18 -0.53 7.68 1.80
N TRP A 19 -0.91 8.87 1.34
CA TRP A 19 -0.10 9.66 0.39
C TRP A 19 1.00 10.50 1.06
N LEU A 20 0.93 10.63 2.36
CA LEU A 20 1.90 11.39 3.15
C LEU A 20 2.89 10.42 3.80
N PRO A 21 4.17 10.78 3.97
CA PRO A 21 5.15 9.93 4.65
C PRO A 21 4.95 9.96 6.18
N ILE A 22 3.70 9.72 6.61
CA ILE A 22 3.26 9.67 8.01
C ILE A 22 2.47 8.38 8.19
N SER A 23 2.45 7.82 9.39
CA SER A 23 1.72 6.59 9.67
C SER A 23 0.21 6.78 9.55
N SER A 24 -0.42 6.15 8.56
CA SER A 24 -1.89 6.11 8.40
C SER A 24 -2.55 5.40 9.59
N THR A 25 -2.01 4.26 10.02
CA THR A 25 -2.49 3.51 11.19
C THR A 25 -2.53 4.37 12.45
N GLY A 26 -1.51 5.19 12.71
CA GLY A 26 -1.51 6.11 13.85
C GLY A 26 -2.67 7.12 13.80
N HIS A 27 -3.02 7.62 12.62
CA HIS A 27 -4.15 8.52 12.42
C HIS A 27 -5.48 7.81 12.60
N LEU A 28 -5.62 6.58 12.10
CA LEU A 28 -6.85 5.80 12.25
C LEU A 28 -7.12 5.44 13.72
N ILE A 29 -6.10 5.12 14.51
CA ILE A 29 -6.24 4.91 15.97
C ILE A 29 -6.77 6.18 16.66
N LEU A 30 -6.32 7.37 16.24
CA LEU A 30 -6.84 8.62 16.79
C LEU A 30 -8.30 8.85 16.39
N VAL A 31 -8.66 8.57 15.14
CA VAL A 31 -10.04 8.68 14.67
C VAL A 31 -10.94 7.70 15.39
N GLU A 32 -10.48 6.47 15.65
CA GLU A 32 -11.21 5.46 16.39
C GLU A 32 -11.54 5.93 17.81
N ARG A 33 -10.61 6.59 18.49
CA ARG A 33 -10.86 7.15 19.82
C ARG A 33 -11.88 8.30 19.82
N LEU A 34 -11.99 9.04 18.72
CA LEU A 34 -12.92 10.16 18.59
C LEU A 34 -14.30 9.72 18.09
N ILE A 35 -14.32 8.76 17.17
CA ILE A 35 -15.51 8.31 16.43
C ILE A 35 -15.53 6.79 16.39
N PRO A 36 -15.67 6.10 17.55
CA PRO A 36 -15.65 4.64 17.57
C PRO A 36 -16.83 4.04 16.84
N PHE A 37 -16.63 2.91 16.19
CA PHE A 37 -17.73 2.08 15.69
C PHE A 37 -18.50 1.49 16.85
N GLN A 38 -19.83 1.45 16.74
CA GLN A 38 -20.70 0.90 17.77
C GLN A 38 -21.05 -0.54 17.42
N GLU A 39 -21.11 -1.42 18.44
CA GLU A 39 -21.59 -2.80 18.33
C GLU A 39 -20.85 -3.63 17.25
N THR A 40 -19.54 -3.48 17.14
CA THR A 40 -18.74 -4.29 16.23
C THR A 40 -18.14 -5.50 16.95
N SER A 41 -17.99 -6.63 16.22
CA SER A 41 -17.31 -7.81 16.73
C SER A 41 -15.81 -7.53 16.96
N GLU A 42 -15.20 -8.29 17.87
CA GLU A 42 -13.74 -8.28 18.03
C GLU A 42 -13.06 -8.52 16.68
N GLY A 43 -12.04 -7.72 16.35
CA GLY A 43 -11.32 -7.79 15.08
C GLY A 43 -12.00 -7.10 13.89
N PHE A 44 -13.20 -6.53 14.04
CA PHE A 44 -13.83 -5.78 12.95
C PHE A 44 -12.97 -4.62 12.49
N PHE A 45 -12.42 -3.85 13.43
CA PHE A 45 -11.62 -2.68 13.12
C PHE A 45 -10.34 -3.07 12.36
N ASP A 46 -9.66 -4.13 12.79
CA ASP A 46 -8.45 -4.62 12.12
C ASP A 46 -8.74 -5.05 10.68
N MET A 47 -9.84 -5.77 10.47
CA MET A 47 -10.27 -6.17 9.12
C MET A 47 -10.64 -4.95 8.28
N PHE A 48 -11.36 -3.99 8.86
CA PHE A 48 -11.80 -2.77 8.19
C PHE A 48 -10.61 -1.91 7.77
N ASP A 49 -9.60 -1.76 8.63
CA ASP A 49 -8.35 -1.05 8.37
C ASP A 49 -7.65 -1.62 7.13
N VAL A 50 -7.47 -2.93 7.09
CA VAL A 50 -6.87 -3.62 5.91
C VAL A 50 -7.68 -3.37 4.63
N VAL A 51 -9.01 -3.37 4.71
CA VAL A 51 -9.88 -3.17 3.54
C VAL A 51 -9.77 -1.73 2.99
N ILE A 52 -9.78 -0.72 3.85
CA ILE A 52 -9.64 0.68 3.40
C ILE A 52 -8.24 0.97 2.87
N GLN A 53 -7.20 0.39 3.47
CA GLN A 53 -5.82 0.45 2.99
C GLN A 53 -5.69 -0.18 1.59
N LEU A 54 -6.30 -1.34 1.37
CA LEU A 54 -6.36 -1.94 0.04
C LEU A 54 -7.04 -1.01 -0.97
N GLY A 55 -8.12 -0.32 -0.57
CA GLY A 55 -8.78 0.69 -1.39
C GLY A 55 -7.87 1.82 -1.81
N ALA A 56 -7.07 2.36 -0.88
CA ALA A 56 -6.08 3.41 -1.14
C ALA A 56 -5.00 2.92 -2.12
N ILE A 57 -4.47 1.71 -1.93
CA ILE A 57 -3.49 1.09 -2.84
C ILE A 57 -4.08 0.91 -4.25
N LEU A 58 -5.31 0.41 -4.37
CA LEU A 58 -5.98 0.25 -5.66
C LEU A 58 -6.20 1.59 -6.37
N ALA A 59 -6.50 2.65 -5.64
CA ALA A 59 -6.61 4.00 -6.22
C ALA A 59 -5.28 4.43 -6.86
N VAL A 60 -4.13 4.19 -6.21
CA VAL A 60 -2.80 4.45 -6.78
C VAL A 60 -2.57 3.64 -8.06
N VAL A 61 -2.90 2.35 -8.02
CA VAL A 61 -2.74 1.47 -9.18
C VAL A 61 -3.56 1.98 -10.36
N VAL A 62 -4.82 2.37 -10.13
CA VAL A 62 -5.70 2.88 -11.20
C VAL A 62 -5.21 4.22 -11.75
N LEU A 63 -4.83 5.17 -10.88
CA LEU A 63 -4.36 6.50 -11.29
C LEU A 63 -3.03 6.44 -12.06
N PHE A 64 -2.15 5.55 -11.66
CA PHE A 64 -0.81 5.43 -12.25
C PHE A 64 -0.67 4.22 -13.15
N TRP A 65 -1.76 3.57 -13.55
CA TRP A 65 -1.76 2.38 -14.38
C TRP A 65 -0.81 2.47 -15.58
N ASN A 66 -0.89 3.57 -16.32
CA ASN A 66 -0.04 3.80 -17.50
C ASN A 66 1.45 3.96 -17.21
N LYS A 67 1.83 4.25 -15.95
CA LYS A 67 3.22 4.34 -15.51
C LYS A 67 3.72 3.04 -14.91
N ILE A 68 2.83 2.31 -14.24
CA ILE A 68 3.14 1.05 -13.55
C ILE A 68 3.24 -0.08 -14.57
N TRP A 69 2.35 -0.10 -15.57
CA TRP A 69 2.29 -1.17 -16.54
C TRP A 69 3.39 -1.04 -17.61
N PRO A 70 4.32 -2.02 -17.72
CA PRO A 70 5.47 -1.90 -18.63
C PRO A 70 5.12 -2.20 -20.07
N PHE A 71 3.98 -2.86 -20.34
CA PHE A 71 3.59 -3.28 -21.68
C PHE A 71 2.63 -2.31 -22.33
N TYR A 72 2.89 -1.92 -23.59
CA TYR A 72 1.94 -1.13 -24.38
C TYR A 72 1.92 -1.57 -25.83
N MET A 73 0.73 -1.47 -26.44
CA MET A 73 0.59 -1.73 -27.86
C MET A 73 1.07 -0.54 -28.68
N LYS A 74 1.92 -0.79 -29.69
CA LYS A 74 2.40 0.23 -30.62
C LYS A 74 1.28 0.57 -31.62
N LYS A 75 0.28 1.34 -31.17
CA LYS A 75 -0.75 1.90 -32.05
C LYS A 75 -0.27 3.27 -32.53
N ASN A 76 -0.32 3.53 -33.87
CA ASN A 76 0.11 4.77 -34.54
C ASN A 76 -0.04 6.01 -33.66
N GLN A 77 1.12 6.61 -33.32
CA GLN A 77 1.15 7.76 -32.43
C GLN A 77 1.12 9.05 -33.21
N GLN A 78 -0.05 9.65 -33.22
CA GLN A 78 -0.14 11.10 -33.32
C GLN A 78 -0.03 11.67 -31.91
N THR A 79 0.92 12.55 -31.75
CA THR A 79 1.32 13.26 -30.54
C THR A 79 0.14 13.94 -29.85
N LYS A 80 -0.37 13.40 -28.73
CA LYS A 80 -1.15 14.21 -27.78
C LYS A 80 -0.22 14.75 -26.71
N LYS A 81 -0.12 16.08 -26.64
CA LYS A 81 0.58 16.84 -25.59
C LYS A 81 0.13 16.34 -24.21
N GLY A 82 1.06 15.84 -23.39
CA GLY A 82 0.80 15.37 -22.03
C GLY A 82 1.13 13.90 -21.76
N GLY A 83 1.58 13.15 -22.76
CA GLY A 83 2.00 11.75 -22.62
C GLY A 83 3.44 11.61 -22.13
N ILE A 84 3.69 10.49 -21.48
CA ILE A 84 4.97 9.97 -21.01
C ILE A 84 6.06 10.26 -22.04
N VAL A 85 7.14 10.92 -21.61
CA VAL A 85 8.34 11.14 -22.42
C VAL A 85 8.93 9.76 -22.73
N ARG A 86 8.83 9.35 -23.99
CA ARG A 86 9.37 8.07 -24.45
C ARG A 86 10.89 8.08 -24.37
N SER A 87 11.42 7.16 -23.59
CA SER A 87 12.84 6.86 -23.63
C SER A 87 13.18 6.19 -24.98
N LYS A 88 14.31 6.57 -25.55
CA LYS A 88 14.85 6.05 -26.82
C LYS A 88 15.28 4.57 -26.71
N LYS A 89 15.04 3.91 -25.58
CA LYS A 89 15.53 2.57 -25.21
C LYS A 89 14.42 1.51 -25.07
N ASP A 90 13.23 1.73 -25.64
CA ASP A 90 12.16 0.74 -25.53
C ASP A 90 12.48 -0.51 -26.36
N PHE A 91 12.36 -1.68 -25.72
CA PHE A 91 12.52 -2.97 -26.40
C PHE A 91 11.19 -3.37 -27.03
N THR A 92 11.19 -3.62 -28.36
CA THR A 92 9.97 -3.93 -29.10
C THR A 92 10.05 -5.34 -29.65
N VAL A 93 9.05 -6.16 -29.36
CA VAL A 93 8.86 -7.50 -29.95
C VAL A 93 7.50 -7.52 -30.66
N GLY A 94 7.50 -7.48 -31.98
CA GLY A 94 6.29 -7.42 -32.80
C GLY A 94 5.46 -6.15 -32.53
N ASN A 95 4.18 -6.31 -32.16
CA ASN A 95 3.26 -5.21 -31.89
C ASN A 95 3.24 -4.74 -30.42
N VAL A 96 4.02 -5.40 -29.55
CA VAL A 96 4.11 -5.07 -28.13
C VAL A 96 5.46 -4.42 -27.86
N ALA A 97 5.43 -3.26 -27.20
CA ALA A 97 6.61 -2.57 -26.73
C ALA A 97 6.70 -2.64 -25.20
N LEU A 98 7.91 -2.89 -24.70
CA LEU A 98 8.24 -2.88 -23.28
C LEU A 98 8.89 -1.52 -22.96
N SER A 99 8.28 -0.75 -22.05
CA SER A 99 8.89 0.47 -21.57
C SER A 99 10.03 0.14 -20.62
N MET A 100 11.27 0.43 -21.01
CA MET A 100 12.45 0.17 -20.20
C MET A 100 12.44 0.98 -18.89
N ASP A 101 11.80 2.14 -18.89
CA ASP A 101 11.69 2.96 -17.68
C ASP A 101 10.80 2.30 -16.61
N ALA A 102 9.64 1.75 -17.02
CA ALA A 102 8.78 0.99 -16.11
C ALA A 102 9.43 -0.33 -15.68
N PHE A 103 10.14 -1.02 -16.56
CA PHE A 103 10.90 -2.22 -16.22
C PHE A 103 11.96 -1.94 -15.14
N TRP A 104 12.78 -0.90 -15.34
CA TRP A 104 13.78 -0.51 -14.34
C TRP A 104 13.17 -0.04 -13.02
N MET A 105 11.99 0.58 -13.06
CA MET A 105 11.23 0.92 -11.85
C MET A 105 10.89 -0.35 -11.07
N TRP A 106 10.36 -1.39 -11.73
CA TRP A 106 10.04 -2.66 -11.09
C TRP A 106 11.28 -3.36 -10.52
N VAL A 107 12.39 -3.37 -11.25
CA VAL A 107 13.66 -3.91 -10.75
C VAL A 107 14.11 -3.20 -9.47
N LYS A 108 14.03 -1.88 -9.43
CA LYS A 108 14.38 -1.09 -8.23
C LYS A 108 13.46 -1.42 -7.05
N ILE A 109 12.16 -1.58 -7.30
CA ILE A 109 11.19 -1.96 -6.26
C ILE A 109 11.55 -3.33 -5.68
N VAL A 110 11.77 -4.33 -6.54
CA VAL A 110 12.14 -5.68 -6.08
C VAL A 110 13.43 -5.65 -5.28
N VAL A 111 14.46 -4.96 -5.76
CA VAL A 111 15.74 -4.83 -5.04
C VAL A 111 15.56 -4.15 -3.69
N ALA A 112 14.74 -3.10 -3.63
CA ALA A 112 14.44 -2.40 -2.37
C ALA A 112 13.66 -3.26 -1.37
N CYS A 113 12.86 -4.21 -1.84
CA CYS A 113 12.12 -5.13 -0.97
C CYS A 113 12.99 -6.26 -0.40
N ILE A 114 14.13 -6.59 -1.03
CA ILE A 114 15.01 -7.69 -0.58
C ILE A 114 15.42 -7.54 0.90
N PRO A 115 15.93 -6.40 1.38
CA PRO A 115 16.32 -6.27 2.78
C PRO A 115 15.15 -6.49 3.75
N ALA A 116 13.96 -5.99 3.42
CA ALA A 116 12.78 -6.17 4.26
C ALA A 116 12.33 -7.63 4.31
N VAL A 117 12.34 -8.33 3.18
CA VAL A 117 12.01 -9.77 3.11
C VAL A 117 13.04 -10.60 3.88
N VAL A 118 14.33 -10.33 3.67
CA VAL A 118 15.40 -11.04 4.39
C VAL A 118 15.29 -10.81 5.89
N TYR A 119 15.05 -9.56 6.30
CA TYR A 119 14.87 -9.25 7.72
C TYR A 119 13.63 -9.94 8.30
N GLY A 120 12.48 -9.86 7.63
CA GLY A 120 11.25 -10.51 8.07
C GLY A 120 11.39 -12.02 8.21
N LEU A 121 11.99 -12.69 7.22
CA LEU A 121 12.16 -14.16 7.26
C LEU A 121 13.19 -14.65 8.29
N LEU A 122 14.24 -13.87 8.57
CA LEU A 122 15.32 -14.31 9.47
C LEU A 122 15.09 -13.89 10.92
N PHE A 123 14.37 -12.79 11.16
CA PHE A 123 14.26 -12.17 12.48
C PHE A 123 12.84 -12.17 13.06
N ASP A 124 11.83 -12.56 12.29
CA ASP A 124 10.43 -12.53 12.76
C ASP A 124 10.25 -13.42 14.00
N ASP A 125 10.76 -14.65 13.97
CA ASP A 125 10.70 -15.56 15.11
C ASP A 125 11.49 -15.03 16.32
N ALA A 126 12.69 -14.50 16.09
CA ALA A 126 13.55 -13.98 17.14
C ALA A 126 12.96 -12.72 17.82
N VAL A 127 12.35 -11.83 17.03
CA VAL A 127 11.69 -10.62 17.54
C VAL A 127 10.42 -10.98 18.29
N SER A 128 9.61 -11.90 17.77
CA SER A 128 8.39 -12.35 18.43
C SER A 128 8.64 -13.07 19.75
N GLU A 129 9.70 -13.89 19.83
CA GLU A 129 10.11 -14.55 21.08
C GLU A 129 10.66 -13.54 22.11
N ALA A 130 11.49 -12.58 21.67
CA ALA A 130 12.01 -11.54 22.53
C ALA A 130 10.86 -10.67 23.12
N PHE A 131 9.88 -10.32 22.28
CA PHE A 131 8.73 -9.52 22.69
C PHE A 131 7.81 -10.27 23.66
N LYS A 132 7.54 -11.56 23.41
CA LYS A 132 6.79 -12.42 24.32
C LYS A 132 7.48 -12.57 25.69
N LYS A 133 8.82 -12.66 25.68
CA LYS A 133 9.61 -12.77 26.90
C LYS A 133 9.56 -11.48 27.74
N GLU A 134 9.62 -10.32 27.11
CA GLU A 134 9.50 -9.02 27.83
C GLU A 134 8.11 -8.83 28.42
N ILE A 135 7.06 -9.09 27.65
CA ILE A 135 5.66 -8.95 28.11
C ILE A 135 5.38 -9.97 29.24
N GLY A 136 5.84 -11.23 29.10
CA GLY A 136 5.67 -12.25 30.12
C GLY A 136 6.40 -11.92 31.44
N THR A 137 7.52 -11.19 31.38
CA THR A 137 8.27 -10.76 32.55
C THR A 137 7.65 -9.51 33.22
N SER A 138 6.93 -8.70 32.45
CA SER A 138 6.27 -7.46 32.95
C SER A 138 4.92 -7.72 33.61
N GLY A 139 4.42 -8.96 33.65
CA GLY A 139 3.16 -9.32 34.35
C GLY A 139 1.90 -8.68 33.73
N VAL A 140 1.98 -8.14 32.54
CA VAL A 140 0.83 -7.59 31.80
C VAL A 140 0.14 -8.73 31.08
N THR A 141 -0.83 -9.35 31.72
CA THR A 141 -1.82 -10.21 31.06
C THR A 141 -2.72 -9.29 30.23
N LEU A 142 -2.60 -9.35 28.93
CA LEU A 142 -3.61 -8.81 28.04
C LEU A 142 -4.85 -9.72 28.16
N GLN A 143 -5.88 -9.26 28.88
CA GLN A 143 -7.25 -9.79 28.81
C GLN A 143 -7.95 -9.17 27.61
#